data_049dafda790e9c34f523b79f82786a24
#
_entry.id   049dafda790e9c34f523b79f82786a24
#
_cell.length_a   1.000
_cell.length_b   1.000
_cell.length_c   1.000
_cell.angle_alpha   90.00
_cell.angle_beta   90.00
_cell.angle_gamma   90.00
#
_symmetry.space_group_name_H-M   'P 1'
#
loop_
_entity.id
_entity.type
_entity.pdbx_description
1 polymer ?
#
loop_
_entity_poly.entity_id
_entity_poly.type
_entity_poly.pdbx_seq_one_letter_code
_entity_poly.pdbx_strand_id
1 'polypeptide(L)'
;MNNNTTAPTYTLRGLQLIGWRDMQHALDYLFADGQLKQGTLVAINAEKMLTIEDNAEVRELINAAEFKYADGISVVRSVRKKYPQAQVSRVAGADLWEELMARAGKEGTPVFLVGGKPEVLAQTEAKLRNQWNVNIVGSQDGYFKPEQRQALFERIHASGAQIVTVAMGSPKQEIFMSDCRLVHPDALYMGVGGTYDVFTGHVKRAPKIWQTLGLEWLYRLLSQPSRIKRQLRLLRYLRWHYTGNL
;
A
#
# COMPACT_ATOMS: atom_id res chain seq x y z
N MET A 1 -12.13 10.75 24.53
CA MET A 1 -12.04 10.70 23.05
C MET A 1 -10.69 10.13 22.69
N ASN A 2 -10.64 9.01 21.95
CA ASN A 2 -9.38 8.34 21.62
C ASN A 2 -8.60 9.21 20.62
N ASN A 3 -7.50 9.82 21.02
CA ASN A 3 -6.64 10.67 20.18
C ASN A 3 -5.98 9.93 18.98
N ASN A 4 -6.34 8.66 18.75
CA ASN A 4 -5.77 7.81 17.71
C ASN A 4 -6.56 7.82 16.37
N THR A 5 -7.75 8.43 16.34
CA THR A 5 -8.59 8.47 15.12
C THR A 5 -8.26 9.65 14.20
N THR A 6 -7.39 10.58 14.65
CA THR A 6 -6.92 11.72 13.87
C THR A 6 -5.41 11.64 13.64
N ALA A 7 -4.94 12.13 12.51
CA ALA A 7 -3.52 12.19 12.19
C ALA A 7 -3.19 13.51 11.47
N PRO A 8 -2.05 14.15 11.78
CA PRO A 8 -1.60 15.32 11.05
C PRO A 8 -1.21 14.94 9.62
N THR A 9 -1.21 15.92 8.72
CA THR A 9 -0.72 15.78 7.36
C THR A 9 0.56 16.59 7.16
N TYR A 10 1.47 16.04 6.37
CA TYR A 10 2.75 16.66 6.02
C TYR A 10 2.91 16.70 4.51
N THR A 11 3.39 17.80 3.96
CA THR A 11 3.53 17.97 2.51
C THR A 11 4.98 17.81 2.09
N LEU A 12 5.26 16.84 1.20
CA LEU A 12 6.54 16.69 0.51
C LEU A 12 6.33 16.86 -0.99
N ARG A 13 6.99 17.84 -1.61
CA ARG A 13 6.91 18.14 -3.05
C ARG A 13 5.46 18.19 -3.59
N GLY A 14 4.58 18.85 -2.83
CA GLY A 14 3.16 18.97 -3.17
C GLY A 14 2.29 17.76 -2.83
N LEU A 15 2.87 16.62 -2.42
CA LEU A 15 2.13 15.45 -2.00
C LEU A 15 1.85 15.50 -0.50
N GLN A 16 0.58 15.42 -0.12
CA GLN A 16 0.15 15.34 1.28
C GLN A 16 0.25 13.91 1.79
N LEU A 17 0.93 13.71 2.91
CA LEU A 17 1.15 12.43 3.58
C LEU A 17 0.52 12.46 4.98
N ILE A 18 -0.21 11.41 5.32
CA ILE A 18 -0.72 11.22 6.68
C ILE A 18 0.43 10.80 7.59
N GLY A 19 0.57 11.49 8.71
CA GLY A 19 1.61 11.26 9.71
C GLY A 19 1.18 10.25 10.77
N TRP A 20 1.20 8.97 10.44
CA TRP A 20 0.99 7.93 11.45
C TRP A 20 2.24 7.75 12.32
N ARG A 21 2.02 7.66 13.63
CA ARG A 21 3.09 7.51 14.63
C ARG A 21 3.66 6.09 14.67
N ASP A 22 2.79 5.10 14.40
CA ASP A 22 3.10 3.68 14.40
C ASP A 22 2.02 2.89 13.66
N MET A 23 2.15 1.56 13.63
CA MET A 23 1.20 0.64 13.00
C MET A 23 -0.18 0.68 13.67
N GLN A 24 -0.21 0.72 15.01
CA GLN A 24 -1.49 0.74 15.74
C GLN A 24 -2.27 2.02 15.45
N HIS A 25 -1.58 3.17 15.39
CA HIS A 25 -2.21 4.43 15.01
C HIS A 25 -2.77 4.40 13.57
N ALA A 26 -2.09 3.73 12.63
CA ALA A 26 -2.61 3.55 11.27
C ALA A 26 -3.92 2.74 11.27
N LEU A 27 -3.96 1.64 12.02
CA LEU A 27 -5.15 0.80 12.14
C LEU A 27 -6.32 1.53 12.84
N ASP A 28 -6.05 2.21 13.94
CA ASP A 28 -7.06 2.98 14.68
C ASP A 28 -7.61 4.14 13.83
N TYR A 29 -6.75 4.75 12.99
CA TYR A 29 -7.15 5.77 12.04
C TYR A 29 -8.07 5.21 10.94
N LEU A 30 -7.75 4.03 10.40
CA LEU A 30 -8.53 3.40 9.32
C LEU A 30 -9.85 2.81 9.84
N PHE A 31 -9.88 2.32 11.08
CA PHE A 31 -11.07 1.76 11.74
C PHE A 31 -11.61 2.73 12.81
N ALA A 32 -11.81 3.98 12.45
CA ALA A 32 -12.29 4.99 13.37
C ALA A 32 -13.78 4.76 13.71
N ASP A 33 -14.12 4.94 15.00
CA ASP A 33 -15.49 4.89 15.50
C ASP A 33 -16.24 3.59 15.15
N GLY A 34 -15.50 2.47 15.08
CA GLY A 34 -16.05 1.15 14.74
C GLY A 34 -16.40 0.98 13.26
N GLN A 35 -16.00 1.91 12.41
CA GLN A 35 -16.22 1.85 10.97
C GLN A 35 -14.91 1.91 10.19
N LEU A 36 -14.81 1.09 9.15
CA LEU A 36 -13.69 1.15 8.21
C LEU A 36 -13.84 2.36 7.29
N LYS A 37 -12.82 3.20 7.21
CA LYS A 37 -12.80 4.32 6.28
C LYS A 37 -12.72 3.84 4.84
N GLN A 38 -13.49 4.46 3.98
CA GLN A 38 -13.52 4.22 2.54
C GLN A 38 -12.54 5.13 1.82
N GLY A 39 -11.96 4.66 0.74
CA GLY A 39 -10.99 5.42 -0.05
C GLY A 39 -9.83 4.58 -0.54
N THR A 40 -8.83 5.23 -1.13
CA THR A 40 -7.63 4.56 -1.65
C THR A 40 -6.44 4.78 -0.72
N LEU A 41 -5.85 3.68 -0.28
CA LEU A 41 -4.67 3.64 0.60
C LEU A 41 -3.41 3.40 -0.23
N VAL A 42 -2.48 4.36 -0.21
CA VAL A 42 -1.26 4.34 -1.03
C VAL A 42 -0.01 4.47 -0.17
N ALA A 43 0.83 3.46 -0.23
CA ALA A 43 2.15 3.43 0.39
C ALA A 43 3.15 4.28 -0.41
N ILE A 44 3.75 5.28 0.22
CA ILE A 44 4.69 6.22 -0.40
C ILE A 44 6.11 5.94 0.05
N ASN A 45 6.95 5.59 -0.91
CA ASN A 45 8.40 5.45 -0.77
C ASN A 45 9.14 6.34 -1.77
N ALA A 46 10.47 6.39 -1.70
CA ALA A 46 11.28 7.24 -2.58
C ALA A 46 11.08 6.92 -4.08
N GLU A 47 10.92 5.64 -4.43
CA GLU A 47 10.70 5.24 -5.83
C GLU A 47 9.35 5.76 -6.34
N LYS A 48 8.30 5.69 -5.51
CA LYS A 48 6.97 6.21 -5.86
C LYS A 48 6.99 7.75 -5.96
N MET A 49 7.71 8.44 -5.09
CA MET A 49 7.91 9.90 -5.19
C MET A 49 8.53 10.30 -6.53
N LEU A 50 9.53 9.53 -7.00
CA LEU A 50 10.14 9.76 -8.32
C LEU A 50 9.17 9.45 -9.47
N THR A 51 8.36 8.42 -9.33
CA THR A 51 7.36 8.06 -10.35
C THR A 51 6.27 9.13 -10.46
N ILE A 52 5.81 9.69 -9.34
CA ILE A 52 4.89 10.82 -9.30
C ILE A 52 5.48 12.05 -10.02
N GLU A 53 6.76 12.30 -9.84
CA GLU A 53 7.44 13.44 -10.48
C GLU A 53 7.58 13.26 -12.01
N ASP A 54 7.82 12.02 -12.45
CA ASP A 54 8.09 11.72 -13.86
C ASP A 54 6.83 11.43 -14.68
N ASN A 55 5.68 11.17 -14.04
CA ASN A 55 4.46 10.76 -14.72
C ASN A 55 3.25 11.51 -14.16
N ALA A 56 2.68 12.40 -14.97
CA ALA A 56 1.55 13.25 -14.60
C ALA A 56 0.28 12.43 -14.31
N GLU A 57 -0.01 11.39 -15.08
CA GLU A 57 -1.16 10.51 -14.86
C GLU A 57 -1.08 9.80 -13.49
N VAL A 58 0.09 9.24 -13.16
CA VAL A 58 0.31 8.60 -11.84
C VAL A 58 0.25 9.64 -10.73
N ARG A 59 0.72 10.87 -10.98
CA ARG A 59 0.60 11.98 -10.03
C ARG A 59 -0.86 12.29 -9.70
N GLU A 60 -1.71 12.39 -10.71
CA GLU A 60 -3.13 12.65 -10.53
C GLU A 60 -3.82 11.53 -9.76
N LEU A 61 -3.58 10.27 -10.13
CA LEU A 61 -4.13 9.09 -9.44
C LEU A 61 -3.73 9.06 -7.96
N ILE A 62 -2.47 9.32 -7.66
CA ILE A 62 -1.98 9.29 -6.27
C ILE A 62 -2.45 10.53 -5.50
N ASN A 63 -2.53 11.70 -6.12
CA ASN A 63 -3.06 12.89 -5.46
C ASN A 63 -4.54 12.71 -5.08
N ALA A 64 -5.33 12.06 -5.93
CA ALA A 64 -6.73 11.75 -5.68
C ALA A 64 -6.95 10.71 -4.56
N ALA A 65 -5.94 9.92 -4.21
CA ALA A 65 -6.03 8.96 -3.11
C ALA A 65 -6.20 9.68 -1.76
N GLU A 66 -7.06 9.15 -0.89
CA GLU A 66 -7.36 9.75 0.42
C GLU A 66 -6.25 9.48 1.44
N PHE A 67 -5.69 8.27 1.45
CA PHE A 67 -4.77 7.83 2.49
C PHE A 67 -3.38 7.56 1.93
N LYS A 68 -2.53 8.59 1.90
CA LYS A 68 -1.12 8.50 1.50
C LYS A 68 -0.25 8.51 2.74
N TYR A 69 0.61 7.50 2.92
CA TYR A 69 1.44 7.36 4.12
C TYR A 69 2.87 6.95 3.81
N ALA A 70 3.78 7.18 4.76
CA ALA A 70 5.20 6.90 4.59
C ALA A 70 5.52 5.40 4.81
N ASP A 71 5.71 4.65 3.72
CA ASP A 71 6.22 3.27 3.73
C ASP A 71 7.75 3.21 3.77
N GLY A 72 8.42 4.13 3.06
CA GLY A 72 9.88 4.18 3.00
C GLY A 72 10.52 5.00 4.12
N ILE A 73 11.58 4.47 4.75
CA ILE A 73 12.35 5.20 5.79
C ILE A 73 12.91 6.53 5.26
N SER A 74 13.26 6.61 3.98
CA SER A 74 13.72 7.84 3.32
C SER A 74 12.65 8.93 3.33
N VAL A 75 11.39 8.56 3.11
CA VAL A 75 10.25 9.49 3.15
C VAL A 75 10.05 10.00 4.58
N VAL A 76 10.08 9.11 5.58
CA VAL A 76 10.01 9.49 7.00
C VAL A 76 11.11 10.49 7.37
N ARG A 77 12.37 10.21 6.96
CA ARG A 77 13.50 11.12 7.20
C ARG A 77 13.29 12.48 6.53
N SER A 78 12.73 12.51 5.33
CA SER A 78 12.44 13.76 4.60
C SER A 78 11.32 14.56 5.29
N VAL A 79 10.27 13.90 5.77
CA VAL A 79 9.22 14.57 6.56
C VAL A 79 9.83 15.18 7.82
N ARG A 80 10.59 14.41 8.59
CA ARG A 80 11.21 14.89 9.85
C ARG A 80 12.23 16.02 9.61
N LYS A 81 12.95 15.98 8.49
CA LYS A 81 13.86 17.07 8.12
C LYS A 81 13.11 18.37 7.83
N LYS A 82 11.99 18.29 7.09
CA LYS A 82 11.17 19.46 6.74
C LYS A 82 10.33 19.96 7.91
N TYR A 83 9.85 19.03 8.75
CA TYR A 83 9.00 19.26 9.91
C TYR A 83 9.63 18.63 11.15
N PRO A 84 10.54 19.33 11.87
CA PRO A 84 11.29 18.74 13.00
C PRO A 84 10.42 18.19 14.12
N GLN A 85 9.19 18.72 14.29
CA GLN A 85 8.24 18.25 15.30
C GLN A 85 7.34 17.11 14.83
N ALA A 86 7.54 16.61 13.59
CA ALA A 86 6.67 15.59 13.04
C ALA A 86 6.82 14.25 13.78
N GLN A 87 5.72 13.77 14.32
CA GLN A 87 5.59 12.44 14.91
C GLN A 87 5.12 11.45 13.84
N VAL A 88 5.98 11.16 12.88
CA VAL A 88 5.71 10.22 11.80
C VAL A 88 6.69 9.06 11.85
N SER A 89 6.20 7.84 11.69
CA SER A 89 7.02 6.64 11.61
C SER A 89 6.82 5.93 10.27
N ARG A 90 7.73 5.00 9.97
CA ARG A 90 7.59 4.11 8.84
C ARG A 90 6.48 3.10 9.15
N VAL A 91 5.46 3.05 8.31
CA VAL A 91 4.47 1.98 8.28
C VAL A 91 4.71 1.17 7.01
N ALA A 92 5.29 -0.03 7.15
CA ALA A 92 5.59 -0.86 5.98
C ALA A 92 4.30 -1.41 5.38
N GLY A 93 4.11 -1.23 4.05
CA GLY A 93 2.87 -1.58 3.38
C GLY A 93 2.49 -3.05 3.49
N ALA A 94 3.47 -3.97 3.42
CA ALA A 94 3.21 -5.39 3.59
C ALA A 94 2.74 -5.72 5.02
N ASP A 95 3.36 -5.11 6.04
CA ASP A 95 2.98 -5.32 7.44
C ASP A 95 1.60 -4.72 7.72
N LEU A 96 1.32 -3.52 7.19
CA LEU A 96 0.00 -2.90 7.33
C LEU A 96 -1.09 -3.75 6.67
N TRP A 97 -0.81 -4.37 5.52
CA TRP A 97 -1.74 -5.27 4.87
C TRP A 97 -2.02 -6.51 5.73
N GLU A 98 -0.99 -7.14 6.31
CA GLU A 98 -1.16 -8.30 7.20
C GLU A 98 -2.00 -7.94 8.42
N GLU A 99 -1.72 -6.83 9.09
CA GLU A 99 -2.51 -6.36 10.25
C GLU A 99 -3.94 -5.98 9.86
N LEU A 100 -4.13 -5.37 8.68
CA LEU A 100 -5.45 -5.06 8.13
C LEU A 100 -6.26 -6.35 7.88
N MET A 101 -5.63 -7.40 7.33
CA MET A 101 -6.27 -8.69 7.10
C MET A 101 -6.60 -9.41 8.42
N ALA A 102 -5.69 -9.39 9.38
CA ALA A 102 -5.93 -9.96 10.71
C ALA A 102 -7.13 -9.28 11.40
N ARG A 103 -7.21 -7.96 11.32
CA ARG A 103 -8.33 -7.21 11.87
C ARG A 103 -9.63 -7.46 11.11
N ALA A 104 -9.58 -7.51 9.78
CA ALA A 104 -10.73 -7.84 8.95
C ALA A 104 -11.31 -9.23 9.29
N GLY A 105 -10.45 -10.22 9.52
CA GLY A 105 -10.88 -11.55 9.95
C GLY A 105 -11.55 -11.55 11.32
N LYS A 106 -11.02 -10.78 12.26
CA LYS A 106 -11.62 -10.63 13.61
C LYS A 106 -12.99 -9.94 13.58
N GLU A 107 -13.17 -8.96 12.72
CA GLU A 107 -14.40 -8.17 12.59
C GLU A 107 -15.39 -8.76 11.57
N GLY A 108 -15.01 -9.81 10.82
CA GLY A 108 -15.83 -10.40 9.77
C GLY A 108 -15.97 -9.52 8.53
N THR A 109 -15.09 -8.52 8.36
CA THR A 109 -15.12 -7.55 7.25
C THR A 109 -14.95 -8.27 5.91
N PRO A 110 -15.84 -8.07 4.91
CA PRO A 110 -15.73 -8.71 3.60
C PRO A 110 -14.53 -8.19 2.80
N VAL A 111 -13.70 -9.11 2.32
CA VAL A 111 -12.47 -8.80 1.57
C VAL A 111 -12.51 -9.39 0.16
N PHE A 112 -12.14 -8.60 -0.86
CA PHE A 112 -11.92 -9.06 -2.22
C PHE A 112 -10.44 -8.95 -2.58
N LEU A 113 -9.87 -10.02 -3.13
CA LEU A 113 -8.44 -10.07 -3.51
C LEU A 113 -8.30 -9.99 -5.03
N VAL A 114 -7.44 -9.09 -5.52
CA VAL A 114 -7.15 -8.95 -6.95
C VAL A 114 -5.66 -9.03 -7.20
N GLY A 115 -5.26 -9.75 -8.23
CA GLY A 115 -3.87 -9.77 -8.67
C GLY A 115 -3.08 -10.98 -8.22
N GLY A 116 -1.76 -10.92 -8.44
CA GLY A 116 -0.88 -12.07 -8.27
C GLY A 116 -1.04 -13.13 -9.37
N LYS A 117 -0.18 -14.13 -9.34
CA LYS A 117 -0.35 -15.33 -10.16
C LYS A 117 -1.46 -16.21 -9.57
N PRO A 118 -2.15 -17.05 -10.39
CA PRO A 118 -3.24 -17.91 -9.88
C PRO A 118 -2.84 -18.75 -8.68
N GLU A 119 -1.68 -19.39 -8.73
CA GLU A 119 -1.17 -20.22 -7.63
C GLU A 119 -0.82 -19.40 -6.37
N VAL A 120 -0.28 -18.19 -6.54
CA VAL A 120 0.03 -17.27 -5.43
C VAL A 120 -1.26 -16.77 -4.77
N LEU A 121 -2.26 -16.41 -5.58
CA LEU A 121 -3.56 -15.95 -5.08
C LEU A 121 -4.26 -17.06 -4.29
N ALA A 122 -4.33 -18.28 -4.84
CA ALA A 122 -4.95 -19.42 -4.17
C ALA A 122 -4.28 -19.72 -2.81
N GLN A 123 -2.95 -19.67 -2.74
CA GLN A 123 -2.20 -19.85 -1.49
C GLN A 123 -2.43 -18.68 -0.52
N THR A 124 -2.55 -17.45 -1.03
CA THR A 124 -2.88 -16.27 -0.22
C THR A 124 -4.24 -16.43 0.43
N GLU A 125 -5.26 -16.82 -0.33
CA GLU A 125 -6.61 -17.08 0.19
C GLU A 125 -6.61 -18.16 1.29
N ALA A 126 -6.00 -19.31 1.00
CA ALA A 126 -5.93 -20.41 1.95
C ALA A 126 -5.25 -19.98 3.26
N LYS A 127 -4.15 -19.25 3.15
CA LYS A 127 -3.39 -18.78 4.32
C LYS A 127 -4.17 -17.74 5.12
N LEU A 128 -4.85 -16.79 4.48
CA LEU A 128 -5.68 -15.77 5.13
C LEU A 128 -6.85 -16.41 5.87
N ARG A 129 -7.54 -17.37 5.26
CA ARG A 129 -8.65 -18.11 5.91
C ARG A 129 -8.14 -18.90 7.11
N ASN A 130 -7.05 -19.65 6.94
CA ASN A 130 -6.51 -20.51 7.99
C ASN A 130 -5.91 -19.71 9.17
N GLN A 131 -5.23 -18.62 8.89
CA GLN A 131 -4.47 -17.86 9.90
C GLN A 131 -5.36 -16.88 10.67
N TRP A 132 -6.29 -16.20 9.98
CA TRP A 132 -7.07 -15.11 10.56
C TRP A 132 -8.58 -15.20 10.28
N ASN A 133 -9.06 -16.30 9.72
CA ASN A 133 -10.48 -16.50 9.38
C ASN A 133 -11.07 -15.34 8.55
N VAL A 134 -10.27 -14.79 7.61
CA VAL A 134 -10.70 -13.65 6.77
C VAL A 134 -11.90 -14.04 5.93
N ASN A 135 -12.94 -13.20 5.96
CA ASN A 135 -14.13 -13.34 5.14
C ASN A 135 -13.84 -12.91 3.69
N ILE A 136 -13.25 -13.81 2.88
CA ILE A 136 -12.96 -13.55 1.47
C ILE A 136 -14.22 -13.82 0.65
N VAL A 137 -14.83 -12.74 0.15
CA VAL A 137 -16.08 -12.76 -0.64
C VAL A 137 -15.84 -12.91 -2.13
N GLY A 138 -14.59 -12.85 -2.57
CA GLY A 138 -14.20 -13.13 -3.96
C GLY A 138 -12.74 -12.86 -4.21
N SER A 139 -12.26 -13.36 -5.34
CA SER A 139 -10.89 -13.14 -5.79
C SER A 139 -10.79 -13.18 -7.32
N GLN A 140 -9.71 -12.59 -7.84
CA GLN A 140 -9.34 -12.61 -9.25
C GLN A 140 -7.83 -12.47 -9.38
N ASP A 141 -7.16 -13.40 -10.05
CA ASP A 141 -5.75 -13.27 -10.38
C ASP A 141 -5.46 -12.09 -11.32
N GLY A 142 -4.19 -11.76 -11.49
CA GLY A 142 -3.76 -10.59 -12.26
C GLY A 142 -3.71 -10.78 -13.78
N TYR A 143 -4.17 -11.92 -14.32
CA TYR A 143 -4.05 -12.30 -15.73
C TYR A 143 -5.37 -12.23 -16.50
N PHE A 144 -6.35 -11.49 -15.99
CA PHE A 144 -7.59 -11.21 -16.71
C PHE A 144 -7.36 -10.29 -17.91
N LYS A 145 -8.17 -10.47 -18.95
CA LYS A 145 -8.10 -9.65 -20.17
C LYS A 145 -8.75 -8.28 -19.94
N PRO A 146 -8.35 -7.24 -20.70
CA PRO A 146 -8.96 -5.91 -20.61
C PRO A 146 -10.49 -5.92 -20.75
N GLU A 147 -11.04 -6.76 -21.61
CA GLU A 147 -12.48 -6.89 -21.88
C GLU A 147 -13.26 -7.44 -20.67
N GLN A 148 -12.59 -8.16 -19.79
CA GLN A 148 -13.18 -8.75 -18.58
C GLN A 148 -13.21 -7.75 -17.40
N ARG A 149 -12.59 -6.58 -17.55
CA ARG A 149 -12.36 -5.64 -16.47
C ARG A 149 -13.67 -5.07 -15.92
N GLN A 150 -14.60 -4.69 -16.79
CA GLN A 150 -15.90 -4.15 -16.37
C GLN A 150 -16.71 -5.20 -15.60
N ALA A 151 -16.80 -6.43 -16.10
CA ALA A 151 -17.47 -7.52 -15.40
C ALA A 151 -16.82 -7.86 -14.04
N LEU A 152 -15.50 -7.68 -13.93
CA LEU A 152 -14.81 -7.83 -12.63
C LEU A 152 -15.21 -6.72 -11.66
N PHE A 153 -15.32 -5.48 -12.08
CA PHE A 153 -15.79 -4.38 -11.24
C PHE A 153 -17.21 -4.59 -10.73
N GLU A 154 -18.11 -5.05 -11.60
CA GLU A 154 -19.48 -5.41 -11.23
C GLU A 154 -19.53 -6.58 -10.25
N ARG A 155 -18.66 -7.57 -10.41
CA ARG A 155 -18.52 -8.70 -9.48
C ARG A 155 -17.99 -8.25 -8.12
N ILE A 156 -17.03 -7.31 -8.08
CA ILE A 156 -16.55 -6.70 -6.83
C ILE A 156 -17.68 -5.95 -6.14
N HIS A 157 -18.44 -5.15 -6.88
CA HIS A 157 -19.59 -4.42 -6.34
C HIS A 157 -20.66 -5.37 -5.79
N ALA A 158 -21.06 -6.37 -6.55
CA ALA A 158 -22.07 -7.35 -6.14
C ALA A 158 -21.64 -8.19 -4.93
N SER A 159 -20.31 -8.34 -4.70
CA SER A 159 -19.79 -9.09 -3.55
C SER A 159 -19.96 -8.37 -2.21
N GLY A 160 -20.21 -7.06 -2.21
CA GLY A 160 -20.29 -6.25 -1.00
C GLY A 160 -18.95 -6.11 -0.27
N ALA A 161 -17.82 -6.28 -0.95
CA ALA A 161 -16.49 -6.16 -0.37
C ALA A 161 -16.28 -4.77 0.26
N GLN A 162 -15.84 -4.73 1.50
CA GLN A 162 -15.46 -3.49 2.18
C GLN A 162 -13.96 -3.21 2.11
N ILE A 163 -13.16 -4.24 1.84
CA ILE A 163 -11.72 -4.11 1.56
C ILE A 163 -11.44 -4.75 0.21
N VAL A 164 -10.76 -4.02 -0.68
CA VAL A 164 -10.28 -4.53 -1.97
C VAL A 164 -8.77 -4.36 -2.01
N THR A 165 -8.02 -5.46 -2.04
CA THR A 165 -6.56 -5.41 -2.14
C THR A 165 -6.10 -5.79 -3.54
N VAL A 166 -5.14 -5.02 -4.10
CA VAL A 166 -4.74 -5.12 -5.51
C VAL A 166 -3.24 -5.34 -5.63
N ALA A 167 -2.85 -6.55 -6.06
CA ALA A 167 -1.45 -7.00 -6.24
C ALA A 167 -1.08 -7.05 -7.73
N MET A 168 -1.03 -5.89 -8.40
CA MET A 168 -0.72 -5.78 -9.83
C MET A 168 0.54 -4.96 -10.11
N GLY A 169 1.15 -4.38 -9.07
CA GLY A 169 2.26 -3.45 -9.17
C GLY A 169 1.85 -2.07 -9.68
N SER A 170 2.69 -1.07 -9.35
CA SER A 170 2.49 0.32 -9.78
C SER A 170 2.98 0.52 -11.23
N PRO A 171 2.27 1.26 -12.11
CA PRO A 171 1.04 2.01 -11.85
C PRO A 171 -0.26 1.23 -12.10
N LYS A 172 -0.20 -0.03 -12.54
CA LYS A 172 -1.39 -0.80 -12.94
C LYS A 172 -2.42 -0.93 -11.81
N GLN A 173 -1.96 -1.12 -10.58
CA GLN A 173 -2.85 -1.23 -9.43
C GLN A 173 -3.57 0.09 -9.10
N GLU A 174 -2.89 1.24 -9.24
CA GLU A 174 -3.49 2.55 -9.01
C GLU A 174 -4.59 2.85 -10.06
N ILE A 175 -4.32 2.55 -11.33
CA ILE A 175 -5.30 2.68 -12.42
C ILE A 175 -6.50 1.75 -12.17
N PHE A 176 -6.25 0.48 -11.81
CA PHE A 176 -7.32 -0.48 -11.51
C PHE A 176 -8.20 0.00 -10.36
N MET A 177 -7.61 0.45 -9.26
CA MET A 177 -8.35 0.94 -8.09
C MET A 177 -9.19 2.17 -8.42
N SER A 178 -8.63 3.11 -9.18
CA SER A 178 -9.33 4.32 -9.61
C SER A 178 -10.58 3.99 -10.42
N ASP A 179 -10.43 3.12 -11.42
CA ASP A 179 -11.56 2.75 -12.29
C ASP A 179 -12.60 1.88 -11.55
N CYS A 180 -12.15 0.94 -10.71
CA CYS A 180 -13.06 0.12 -9.93
C CYS A 180 -13.91 0.94 -8.96
N ARG A 181 -13.36 2.01 -8.39
CA ARG A 181 -14.08 2.92 -7.50
C ARG A 181 -15.23 3.68 -8.16
N LEU A 182 -15.23 3.84 -9.47
CA LEU A 182 -16.37 4.43 -10.19
C LEU A 182 -17.61 3.52 -10.13
N VAL A 183 -17.41 2.20 -9.98
CA VAL A 183 -18.48 1.20 -9.90
C VAL A 183 -18.74 0.80 -8.43
N HIS A 184 -17.70 0.76 -7.60
CA HIS A 184 -17.77 0.35 -6.20
C HIS A 184 -17.04 1.33 -5.29
N PRO A 185 -17.64 2.50 -4.96
CA PRO A 185 -17.01 3.56 -4.18
C PRO A 185 -16.86 3.23 -2.68
N ASP A 186 -17.69 2.31 -2.14
CA ASP A 186 -17.90 2.10 -0.71
C ASP A 186 -16.94 1.06 -0.12
N ALA A 187 -15.66 1.10 -0.49
CA ALA A 187 -14.63 0.21 0.02
C ALA A 187 -13.32 0.95 0.33
N LEU A 188 -12.49 0.32 1.17
CA LEU A 188 -11.07 0.65 1.31
C LEU A 188 -10.28 -0.13 0.26
N TYR A 189 -9.62 0.58 -0.63
CA TYR A 189 -8.74 0.03 -1.66
C TYR A 189 -7.28 0.12 -1.23
N MET A 190 -6.53 -0.96 -1.35
CA MET A 190 -5.11 -0.98 -1.02
C MET A 190 -4.29 -1.64 -2.15
N GLY A 191 -3.41 -0.87 -2.77
CA GLY A 191 -2.40 -1.40 -3.70
C GLY A 191 -1.25 -2.05 -2.94
N VAL A 192 -1.08 -3.35 -3.10
CA VAL A 192 -0.14 -4.15 -2.29
C VAL A 192 1.06 -4.68 -3.07
N GLY A 193 1.12 -4.48 -4.40
CA GLY A 193 2.24 -4.90 -5.23
C GLY A 193 2.57 -6.38 -5.07
N GLY A 194 3.82 -6.70 -4.70
CA GLY A 194 4.29 -8.08 -4.51
C GLY A 194 4.04 -8.66 -3.12
N THR A 195 3.12 -8.11 -2.33
CA THR A 195 2.88 -8.56 -0.96
C THR A 195 2.38 -10.01 -0.91
N TYR A 196 1.55 -10.44 -1.86
CA TYR A 196 1.09 -11.84 -1.91
C TYR A 196 2.23 -12.83 -2.10
N ASP A 197 3.21 -12.51 -2.95
CA ASP A 197 4.39 -13.36 -3.17
C ASP A 197 5.25 -13.47 -1.89
N VAL A 198 5.36 -12.37 -1.13
CA VAL A 198 6.07 -12.35 0.15
C VAL A 198 5.30 -13.14 1.22
N PHE A 199 4.01 -12.92 1.33
CA PHE A 199 3.14 -13.57 2.31
C PHE A 199 3.08 -15.08 2.13
N THR A 200 3.07 -15.55 0.89
CA THR A 200 3.08 -16.99 0.55
C THR A 200 4.48 -17.60 0.53
N GLY A 201 5.54 -16.78 0.65
CA GLY A 201 6.92 -17.27 0.69
C GLY A 201 7.57 -17.51 -0.68
N HIS A 202 6.89 -17.17 -1.78
CA HIS A 202 7.48 -17.22 -3.14
C HIS A 202 8.62 -16.22 -3.31
N VAL A 203 8.55 -15.10 -2.61
CA VAL A 203 9.61 -14.09 -2.53
C VAL A 203 10.04 -13.94 -1.08
N LYS A 204 11.34 -14.17 -0.82
CA LYS A 204 11.91 -13.98 0.51
C LYS A 204 11.99 -12.49 0.84
N ARG A 205 11.42 -12.12 1.97
CA ARG A 205 11.58 -10.78 2.54
C ARG A 205 12.98 -10.62 3.10
N ALA A 206 13.48 -9.39 3.12
CA ALA A 206 14.73 -9.09 3.79
C ALA A 206 14.70 -9.54 5.27
N PRO A 207 15.78 -10.11 5.82
CA PRO A 207 15.85 -10.44 7.25
C PRO A 207 15.52 -9.22 8.13
N LYS A 208 14.97 -9.47 9.33
CA LYS A 208 14.50 -8.41 10.24
C LYS A 208 15.58 -7.34 10.51
N ILE A 209 16.85 -7.74 10.63
CA ILE A 209 17.96 -6.80 10.84
C ILE A 209 18.10 -5.77 9.70
N TRP A 210 17.93 -6.19 8.44
CA TRP A 210 17.95 -5.31 7.29
C TRP A 210 16.74 -4.36 7.27
N GLN A 211 15.59 -4.85 7.73
CA GLN A 211 14.37 -4.06 7.83
C GLN A 211 14.51 -2.99 8.93
N THR A 212 15.03 -3.36 10.10
CA THR A 212 15.26 -2.46 11.26
C THR A 212 16.27 -1.37 10.93
N LEU A 213 17.33 -1.71 10.20
CA LEU A 213 18.35 -0.76 9.75
C LEU A 213 17.87 0.14 8.59
N GLY A 214 16.69 -0.15 8.01
CA GLY A 214 16.18 0.57 6.84
C GLY A 214 16.92 0.24 5.54
N LEU A 215 17.63 -0.90 5.51
CA LEU A 215 18.45 -1.39 4.39
C LEU A 215 17.73 -2.46 3.55
N GLU A 216 16.42 -2.61 3.68
CA GLU A 216 15.62 -3.57 2.91
C GLU A 216 15.81 -3.36 1.39
N TRP A 217 15.92 -2.12 0.93
CA TRP A 217 16.19 -1.77 -0.46
C TRP A 217 17.52 -2.34 -0.95
N LEU A 218 18.57 -2.32 -0.10
CA LEU A 218 19.89 -2.85 -0.45
C LEU A 218 19.88 -4.38 -0.53
N TYR A 219 19.20 -5.04 0.41
CA TYR A 219 18.99 -6.48 0.35
C TYR A 219 18.28 -6.90 -0.94
N ARG A 220 17.22 -6.17 -1.32
CA ARG A 220 16.48 -6.42 -2.58
C ARG A 220 17.35 -6.17 -3.81
N LEU A 221 18.24 -5.19 -3.78
CA LEU A 221 19.20 -4.94 -4.86
C LEU A 221 20.19 -6.10 -5.01
N LEU A 222 20.76 -6.57 -3.90
CA LEU A 222 21.69 -7.70 -3.88
C LEU A 222 21.03 -9.00 -4.34
N SER A 223 19.78 -9.22 -3.94
CA SER A 223 19.00 -10.40 -4.34
C SER A 223 18.47 -10.32 -5.78
N GLN A 224 18.31 -9.13 -6.34
CA GLN A 224 17.78 -8.88 -7.68
C GLN A 224 18.58 -7.77 -8.39
N PRO A 225 19.77 -8.08 -8.96
CA PRO A 225 20.65 -7.06 -9.58
C PRO A 225 19.99 -6.28 -10.73
N SER A 226 18.98 -6.87 -11.40
CA SER A 226 18.20 -6.18 -12.44
C SER A 226 17.53 -4.87 -11.96
N ARG A 227 17.41 -4.68 -10.65
CA ARG A 227 16.87 -3.45 -10.05
C ARG A 227 17.86 -2.28 -10.00
N ILE A 228 19.12 -2.47 -10.44
CA ILE A 228 20.15 -1.42 -10.33
C ILE A 228 19.73 -0.10 -11.01
N LYS A 229 19.08 -0.18 -12.17
CA LYS A 229 18.57 1.02 -12.87
C LYS A 229 17.54 1.80 -12.02
N ARG A 230 16.71 1.10 -11.26
CA ARG A 230 15.74 1.72 -10.33
C ARG A 230 16.46 2.37 -9.15
N GLN A 231 17.51 1.73 -8.64
CA GLN A 231 18.29 2.24 -7.51
C GLN A 231 19.08 3.51 -7.89
N LEU A 232 19.63 3.58 -9.10
CA LEU A 232 20.30 4.79 -9.59
C LEU A 232 19.35 5.99 -9.60
N ARG A 233 18.06 5.81 -9.90
CA ARG A 233 17.06 6.88 -9.81
C ARG A 233 16.92 7.43 -8.40
N LEU A 234 17.17 6.62 -7.35
CA LEU A 234 17.07 7.07 -5.95
C LEU A 234 18.13 8.12 -5.59
N LEU A 235 19.24 8.24 -6.35
CA LEU A 235 20.21 9.33 -6.18
C LEU A 235 19.52 10.70 -6.37
N ARG A 236 18.53 10.80 -7.26
CA ARG A 236 17.74 12.03 -7.44
C ARG A 236 16.90 12.34 -6.18
N TYR A 237 16.32 11.32 -5.55
CA TYR A 237 15.61 11.50 -4.29
C TYR A 237 16.56 11.93 -3.15
N LEU A 238 17.75 11.34 -3.05
CA LEU A 238 18.76 11.75 -2.09
C LEU A 238 19.18 13.22 -2.30
N ARG A 239 19.37 13.63 -3.57
CA ARG A 239 19.64 15.04 -3.89
C ARG A 239 18.54 15.94 -3.34
N TRP A 240 17.26 15.64 -3.55
CA TRP A 240 16.16 16.42 -2.99
C TRP A 240 16.23 16.51 -1.47
N HIS A 241 16.49 15.37 -0.83
CA HIS A 241 16.63 15.31 0.63
C HIS A 241 17.74 16.22 1.15
N TYR A 242 18.94 16.16 0.55
CA TYR A 242 20.09 16.91 1.04
C TYR A 242 20.02 18.40 0.68
N THR A 243 19.53 18.77 -0.47
CA THR A 243 19.38 20.17 -0.91
C THR A 243 18.19 20.89 -0.29
N GLY A 244 17.34 20.20 0.48
CA GLY A 244 16.13 20.79 1.07
C GLY A 244 14.98 21.01 0.09
N ASN A 245 15.07 20.50 -1.12
CA ASN A 245 14.02 20.62 -2.14
C ASN A 245 12.91 19.55 -1.93
N LEU A 246 12.25 19.63 -0.75
CA LEU A 246 11.27 18.67 -0.23
C LEU A 246 9.85 19.22 -0.23
#